data_95427d99ac5f3966b84abc7909ee669d
#
_entry.id   95427d99ac5f3966b84abc7909ee669d
#
_cell.length_a   1.000
_cell.length_b   1.000
_cell.length_c   1.000
_cell.angle_alpha   90.00
_cell.angle_beta   90.00
_cell.angle_gamma   90.00
#
_symmetry.space_group_name_H-M   'P 1'
#
loop_
_entity.id
_entity.type
_entity.pdbx_description
1 polymer ?
#
loop_
_entity_poly.entity_id
_entity_poly.type
_entity_poly.pdbx_seq_one_letter_code
_entity_poly.pdbx_strand_id
1 'polypeptide(L)'
;PVTPVTTLDVECFVGIPRVDKISWLRKWMLVQGYDKVLLSSLDEVAWMLNVRGSDIEYNPLVISYLLVSQDYVKWFVKKTVTDAELDPDTLDSFEELRMDGVDVEDYDAVFFALSDFGEETDSGVIFIDPSTLNANVYKYICGCFVDGAVRCGTSPVILEKSVKTSSEISQMRQTYIDDGVAMERFL
;
A
#
# COMPACT_ATOMS: atom_id res chain seq x y z
N PRO A 1 14.77 8.88 -2.79
CA PRO A 1 15.70 7.84 -3.18
C PRO A 1 14.93 6.54 -3.28
N VAL A 2 15.15 5.81 -4.33
CA VAL A 2 14.64 4.44 -4.36
C VAL A 2 15.58 3.66 -3.46
N THR A 3 15.15 3.47 -2.25
CA THR A 3 15.76 2.48 -1.38
C THR A 3 15.37 1.10 -1.92
N PRO A 4 16.19 0.07 -1.73
CA PRO A 4 15.83 -1.27 -2.16
C PRO A 4 14.43 -1.63 -1.64
N VAL A 5 13.55 -1.99 -2.56
CA VAL A 5 12.23 -2.52 -2.23
C VAL A 5 12.34 -4.03 -2.19
N THR A 6 11.86 -4.64 -1.12
CA THR A 6 11.83 -6.09 -0.98
C THR A 6 10.42 -6.58 -0.70
N THR A 7 10.04 -7.68 -1.33
CA THR A 7 8.84 -8.44 -0.97
C THR A 7 9.13 -9.37 0.20
N LEU A 8 8.12 -9.58 1.04
CA LEU A 8 8.23 -10.49 2.18
C LEU A 8 7.70 -11.88 1.79
N ASP A 9 8.48 -12.89 2.15
CA ASP A 9 8.04 -14.29 2.03
C ASP A 9 6.75 -14.54 2.83
N VAL A 10 5.77 -15.13 2.14
CA VAL A 10 4.42 -15.30 2.69
C VAL A 10 4.39 -16.30 3.83
N GLU A 11 5.08 -17.43 3.70
CA GLU A 11 5.05 -18.50 4.69
C GLU A 11 5.82 -18.09 5.95
N CYS A 12 6.99 -17.48 5.76
CA CYS A 12 7.87 -17.13 6.85
C CYS A 12 7.42 -15.89 7.64
N PHE A 13 6.95 -14.85 6.96
CA PHE A 13 6.78 -13.53 7.60
C PHE A 13 5.34 -13.05 7.72
N VAL A 14 4.51 -13.23 6.70
CA VAL A 14 3.20 -12.54 6.63
C VAL A 14 1.99 -13.46 6.75
N GLY A 15 2.07 -14.70 6.31
CA GLY A 15 1.02 -15.71 6.41
C GLY A 15 -0.18 -15.51 5.49
N ILE A 16 -0.34 -14.36 4.83
CA ILE A 16 -1.43 -14.05 3.88
C ILE A 16 -0.83 -13.43 2.61
N PRO A 17 -1.05 -14.04 1.43
CA PRO A 17 -0.63 -13.48 0.15
C PRO A 17 -1.28 -12.12 -0.13
N ARG A 18 -0.57 -11.24 -0.85
CA ARG A 18 -1.12 -9.91 -1.24
C ARG A 18 -2.38 -10.02 -2.09
N VAL A 19 -2.47 -11.02 -2.95
CA VAL A 19 -3.65 -11.28 -3.79
C VAL A 19 -4.90 -11.55 -2.96
N ASP A 20 -4.76 -12.22 -1.82
CA ASP A 20 -5.88 -12.50 -0.91
C ASP A 20 -6.30 -11.24 -0.15
N LYS A 21 -5.34 -10.41 0.27
CA LYS A 21 -5.61 -9.10 0.90
C LYS A 21 -6.33 -8.16 -0.06
N ILE A 22 -5.88 -8.07 -1.32
CA ILE A 22 -6.53 -7.29 -2.37
C ILE A 22 -7.94 -7.82 -2.63
N SER A 23 -8.11 -9.14 -2.72
CA SER A 23 -9.41 -9.78 -2.90
C SER A 23 -10.37 -9.48 -1.74
N TRP A 24 -9.86 -9.49 -0.51
CA TRP A 24 -10.62 -9.10 0.68
C TRP A 24 -11.06 -7.63 0.60
N LEU A 25 -10.15 -6.70 0.26
CA LEU A 25 -10.48 -5.28 0.12
C LEU A 25 -11.53 -5.04 -0.97
N ARG A 26 -11.41 -5.70 -2.12
CA ARG A 26 -12.40 -5.64 -3.20
C ARG A 26 -13.80 -6.12 -2.74
N LYS A 27 -13.88 -7.20 -1.97
CA LYS A 27 -15.15 -7.67 -1.38
C LYS A 27 -15.74 -6.63 -0.44
N TRP A 28 -14.92 -6.01 0.41
CA TRP A 28 -15.35 -4.92 1.28
C TRP A 28 -15.88 -3.74 0.47
N MET A 29 -15.18 -3.33 -0.59
CA MET A 29 -15.61 -2.27 -1.50
C MET A 29 -17.00 -2.55 -2.09
N LEU A 30 -17.22 -3.77 -2.60
CA LEU A 30 -18.51 -4.18 -3.17
C LEU A 30 -19.66 -4.07 -2.14
N VAL A 31 -19.43 -4.52 -0.91
CA VAL A 31 -20.43 -4.43 0.16
C VAL A 31 -20.78 -2.99 0.51
N GLN A 32 -19.79 -2.09 0.47
CA GLN A 32 -19.96 -0.68 0.79
C GLN A 32 -20.46 0.15 -0.41
N GLY A 33 -20.45 -0.39 -1.62
CA GLY A 33 -20.78 0.34 -2.84
C GLY A 33 -19.69 1.33 -3.26
N TYR A 34 -18.42 0.97 -3.06
CA TYR A 34 -17.27 1.77 -3.49
C TYR A 34 -16.61 1.13 -4.71
N ASP A 35 -16.28 1.96 -5.69
CA ASP A 35 -15.60 1.51 -6.91
C ASP A 35 -14.08 1.55 -6.76
N LYS A 36 -13.59 2.46 -5.93
CA LYS A 36 -12.16 2.70 -5.72
C LYS A 36 -11.84 2.99 -4.26
N VAL A 37 -10.64 2.58 -3.83
CA VAL A 37 -10.06 2.94 -2.54
C VAL A 37 -8.65 3.47 -2.78
N LEU A 38 -8.33 4.64 -2.24
CA LEU A 38 -6.98 5.17 -2.20
C LEU A 38 -6.42 5.03 -0.78
N LEU A 39 -5.42 4.17 -0.62
CA LEU A 39 -4.65 4.04 0.62
C LEU A 39 -3.42 4.94 0.56
N SER A 40 -3.22 5.72 1.61
CA SER A 40 -2.12 6.68 1.75
C SER A 40 -1.27 6.48 3.00
N SER A 41 -1.74 5.66 3.94
CA SER A 41 -0.94 5.26 5.09
C SER A 41 0.13 4.25 4.65
N LEU A 42 1.40 4.61 4.84
CA LEU A 42 2.52 3.82 4.31
C LEU A 42 2.60 2.41 4.90
N ASP A 43 2.23 2.26 6.15
CA ASP A 43 2.18 0.97 6.84
C ASP A 43 1.02 0.09 6.38
N GLU A 44 -0.11 0.68 5.95
CA GLU A 44 -1.21 -0.04 5.33
C GLU A 44 -0.82 -0.51 3.92
N VAL A 45 -0.18 0.35 3.13
CA VAL A 45 0.32 -0.01 1.79
C VAL A 45 1.35 -1.13 1.90
N ALA A 46 2.32 -1.01 2.82
CA ALA A 46 3.34 -2.03 3.06
C ALA A 46 2.74 -3.38 3.49
N TRP A 47 1.67 -3.35 4.30
CA TRP A 47 0.95 -4.56 4.72
C TRP A 47 0.14 -5.15 3.58
N MET A 48 -0.58 -4.34 2.81
CA MET A 48 -1.39 -4.80 1.68
C MET A 48 -0.54 -5.49 0.61
N LEU A 49 0.62 -4.92 0.28
CA LEU A 49 1.49 -5.42 -0.78
C LEU A 49 2.56 -6.40 -0.30
N ASN A 50 2.71 -6.62 1.00
CA ASN A 50 3.80 -7.40 1.59
C ASN A 50 5.19 -6.87 1.21
N VAL A 51 5.36 -5.56 1.17
CA VAL A 51 6.61 -4.91 0.77
C VAL A 51 7.27 -4.19 1.94
N ARG A 52 8.58 -4.06 1.86
CA ARG A 52 9.39 -3.24 2.75
C ARG A 52 10.35 -2.39 1.93
N GLY A 53 10.78 -1.27 2.50
CA GLY A 53 11.79 -0.38 1.96
C GLY A 53 12.44 0.42 3.07
N SER A 54 13.26 1.40 2.74
CA SER A 54 13.98 2.22 3.73
C SER A 54 13.91 3.72 3.39
N ASP A 55 12.82 4.18 2.79
CA ASP A 55 12.62 5.60 2.48
C ASP A 55 12.51 6.46 3.74
N ILE A 56 12.14 5.86 4.86
CA ILE A 56 12.02 6.51 6.16
C ILE A 56 13.03 5.91 7.12
N GLU A 57 13.87 6.77 7.71
CA GLU A 57 14.89 6.35 8.66
C GLU A 57 14.25 5.58 9.84
N TYR A 58 14.81 4.42 10.17
CA TYR A 58 14.33 3.50 11.23
C TYR A 58 12.92 2.93 11.04
N ASN A 59 12.32 3.11 9.85
CA ASN A 59 11.01 2.58 9.56
C ASN A 59 11.01 1.90 8.17
N PRO A 60 10.75 0.58 8.07
CA PRO A 60 10.91 -0.17 6.83
C PRO A 60 9.75 0.06 5.83
N LEU A 61 9.47 1.32 5.51
CA LEU A 61 8.36 1.73 4.66
C LEU A 61 8.83 2.39 3.37
N VAL A 62 8.00 2.28 2.33
CA VAL A 62 8.16 2.93 1.02
C VAL A 62 7.19 4.10 0.93
N ILE A 63 7.67 5.27 0.52
CA ILE A 63 6.81 6.44 0.28
C ILE A 63 6.00 6.19 -0.99
N SER A 64 4.69 5.99 -0.82
CA SER A 64 3.82 5.53 -1.91
C SER A 64 2.34 5.78 -1.64
N TYR A 65 1.52 5.58 -2.69
CA TYR A 65 0.07 5.42 -2.61
C TYR A 65 -0.34 4.10 -3.25
N LEU A 66 -1.46 3.56 -2.80
CA LEU A 66 -2.05 2.37 -3.41
C LEU A 66 -3.50 2.66 -3.79
N LEU A 67 -3.79 2.60 -5.07
CA LEU A 67 -5.15 2.72 -5.62
C LEU A 67 -5.66 1.34 -6.01
N VAL A 68 -6.75 0.93 -5.40
CA VAL A 68 -7.40 -0.35 -5.67
C VAL A 68 -8.77 -0.10 -6.29
N SER A 69 -9.05 -0.73 -7.42
CA SER A 69 -10.38 -0.84 -8.02
C SER A 69 -10.79 -2.31 -8.15
N GLN A 70 -11.99 -2.56 -8.68
CA GLN A 70 -12.41 -3.93 -8.95
C GLN A 70 -11.55 -4.60 -10.04
N ASP A 71 -11.06 -3.82 -11.02
CA ASP A 71 -10.41 -4.33 -12.23
C ASP A 71 -8.89 -4.22 -12.20
N TYR A 72 -8.33 -3.27 -11.44
CA TYR A 72 -6.89 -3.02 -11.39
C TYR A 72 -6.41 -2.64 -9.99
N VAL A 73 -5.11 -2.73 -9.78
CA VAL A 73 -4.39 -2.23 -8.61
C VAL A 73 -3.18 -1.45 -9.08
N LYS A 74 -3.03 -0.20 -8.66
CA LYS A 74 -1.90 0.66 -9.01
C LYS A 74 -1.15 1.09 -7.76
N TRP A 75 0.14 0.81 -7.73
CA TRP A 75 1.04 1.24 -6.69
C TRP A 75 1.93 2.36 -7.19
N PHE A 76 1.75 3.55 -6.64
CA PHE A 76 2.49 4.75 -7.00
C PHE A 76 3.67 4.93 -6.05
N VAL A 77 4.89 4.72 -6.56
CA VAL A 77 6.11 4.72 -5.77
C VAL A 77 7.10 5.76 -6.29
N LYS A 78 7.76 6.46 -5.38
CA LYS A 78 8.73 7.48 -5.75
C LYS A 78 10.01 6.83 -6.30
N LYS A 79 10.19 6.89 -7.61
CA LYS A 79 11.42 6.48 -8.29
C LYS A 79 12.30 7.71 -8.51
N THR A 80 13.57 7.61 -8.15
CA THR A 80 14.57 8.68 -8.39
C THR A 80 15.43 8.41 -9.63
N VAL A 81 15.34 7.21 -10.16
CA VAL A 81 16.09 6.71 -11.31
C VAL A 81 15.14 5.94 -12.25
N THR A 82 15.57 5.74 -13.49
CA THR A 82 14.82 4.90 -14.43
C THR A 82 14.85 3.43 -14.00
N ASP A 83 13.88 2.64 -14.44
CA ASP A 83 13.82 1.21 -14.11
C ASP A 83 15.12 0.47 -14.46
N ALA A 84 15.86 0.93 -15.49
CA ALA A 84 17.16 0.37 -15.89
C ALA A 84 18.31 0.63 -14.89
N GLU A 85 18.13 1.56 -13.96
CA GLU A 85 19.12 1.95 -12.95
C GLU A 85 18.74 1.48 -11.54
N LEU A 86 17.59 0.78 -11.41
CA LEU A 86 17.17 0.17 -10.15
C LEU A 86 18.08 -1.01 -9.79
N ASP A 87 18.23 -1.25 -8.51
CA ASP A 87 18.92 -2.44 -8.04
C ASP A 87 18.14 -3.72 -8.40
N PRO A 88 18.84 -4.86 -8.58
CA PRO A 88 18.20 -6.11 -9.00
C PRO A 88 17.09 -6.58 -8.06
N ASP A 89 17.26 -6.45 -6.75
CA ASP A 89 16.28 -6.92 -5.77
C ASP A 89 14.97 -6.11 -5.86
N THR A 90 15.08 -4.80 -6.13
CA THR A 90 13.92 -3.94 -6.39
C THR A 90 13.22 -4.30 -7.70
N LEU A 91 13.98 -4.61 -8.75
CA LEU A 91 13.41 -5.04 -10.04
C LEU A 91 12.66 -6.35 -9.88
N ASP A 92 13.25 -7.34 -9.24
CA ASP A 92 12.62 -8.64 -8.97
C ASP A 92 11.33 -8.46 -8.15
N SER A 93 11.35 -7.58 -7.15
CA SER A 93 10.17 -7.25 -6.34
C SER A 93 9.08 -6.59 -7.16
N PHE A 94 9.42 -5.70 -8.10
CA PHE A 94 8.44 -5.07 -8.99
C PHE A 94 7.87 -6.05 -10.01
N GLU A 95 8.66 -6.98 -10.51
CA GLU A 95 8.17 -8.05 -11.38
C GLU A 95 7.21 -8.98 -10.64
N GLU A 96 7.54 -9.39 -9.43
CA GLU A 96 6.66 -10.19 -8.58
C GLU A 96 5.31 -9.49 -8.32
N LEU A 97 5.32 -8.18 -8.04
CA LEU A 97 4.10 -7.38 -7.87
C LEU A 97 3.26 -7.35 -9.15
N ARG A 98 3.89 -7.17 -10.32
CA ARG A 98 3.19 -7.17 -11.62
C ARG A 98 2.59 -8.54 -11.94
N MET A 99 3.28 -9.63 -11.62
CA MET A 99 2.74 -10.99 -11.77
C MET A 99 1.50 -11.21 -10.91
N ASP A 100 1.42 -10.57 -9.74
CA ASP A 100 0.25 -10.60 -8.85
C ASP A 100 -0.83 -9.55 -9.24
N GLY A 101 -0.67 -8.88 -10.38
CA GLY A 101 -1.66 -7.92 -10.90
C GLY A 101 -1.59 -6.53 -10.27
N VAL A 102 -0.43 -6.13 -9.75
CA VAL A 102 -0.18 -4.79 -9.22
C VAL A 102 0.69 -4.00 -10.20
N ASP A 103 0.14 -2.98 -10.83
CA ASP A 103 0.87 -2.07 -11.71
C ASP A 103 1.71 -1.11 -10.86
N VAL A 104 3.02 -1.06 -11.17
CA VAL A 104 3.97 -0.17 -10.46
C VAL A 104 4.20 1.08 -11.29
N GLU A 105 3.73 2.22 -10.79
CA GLU A 105 3.72 3.53 -11.45
C GLU A 105 4.60 4.55 -10.72
N ASP A 106 4.92 5.66 -11.37
CA ASP A 106 5.59 6.78 -10.71
C ASP A 106 4.70 7.45 -9.68
N TYR A 107 5.28 7.94 -8.59
CA TYR A 107 4.57 8.57 -7.47
C TYR A 107 3.60 9.67 -7.89
N ASP A 108 4.04 10.56 -8.79
CA ASP A 108 3.23 11.69 -9.24
C ASP A 108 2.14 11.28 -10.25
N ALA A 109 2.21 10.07 -10.81
CA ALA A 109 1.16 9.54 -11.68
C ALA A 109 -0.17 9.32 -10.95
N VAL A 110 -0.19 9.34 -9.62
CA VAL A 110 -1.42 9.29 -8.82
C VAL A 110 -2.40 10.42 -9.22
N PHE A 111 -1.89 11.62 -9.49
CA PHE A 111 -2.74 12.74 -9.90
C PHE A 111 -3.38 12.50 -11.27
N PHE A 112 -2.62 11.94 -12.21
CA PHE A 112 -3.13 11.58 -13.52
C PHE A 112 -4.19 10.47 -13.40
N ALA A 113 -3.90 9.41 -12.65
CA ALA A 113 -4.86 8.32 -12.42
C ALA A 113 -6.15 8.82 -11.76
N LEU A 114 -6.08 9.81 -10.88
CA LEU A 114 -7.25 10.39 -10.24
C LEU A 114 -8.04 11.31 -11.19
N SER A 115 -7.38 12.02 -12.13
CA SER A 115 -8.08 12.89 -13.11
C SER A 115 -8.83 12.09 -14.16
N ASP A 116 -8.26 10.98 -14.64
CA ASP A 116 -8.94 10.11 -15.61
C ASP A 116 -10.31 9.63 -15.10
N PHE A 117 -10.45 9.47 -13.78
CA PHE A 117 -11.73 9.08 -13.18
C PHE A 117 -12.73 10.23 -13.06
N GLY A 118 -12.26 11.47 -12.91
CA GLY A 118 -13.11 12.65 -12.82
C GLY A 118 -13.77 13.03 -14.14
N GLU A 119 -13.19 12.64 -15.27
CA GLU A 119 -13.68 12.96 -16.62
C GLU A 119 -14.68 11.93 -17.16
N GLU A 120 -14.71 10.72 -16.63
CA GLU A 120 -15.71 9.72 -16.98
C GLU A 120 -17.09 10.14 -16.47
N THR A 121 -18.10 10.12 -17.32
CA THR A 121 -19.50 10.47 -16.98
C THR A 121 -20.12 9.58 -15.89
N ASP A 122 -19.44 8.51 -15.51
CA ASP A 122 -19.80 7.60 -14.42
C ASP A 122 -18.53 7.30 -13.59
N SER A 123 -17.98 8.34 -12.96
CA SER A 123 -16.69 8.31 -12.25
C SER A 123 -16.65 7.36 -11.05
N GLY A 124 -17.78 6.77 -10.68
CA GLY A 124 -17.89 5.87 -9.54
C GLY A 124 -17.60 6.55 -8.19
N VAL A 125 -17.63 5.78 -7.13
CA VAL A 125 -17.41 6.26 -5.76
C VAL A 125 -16.02 5.88 -5.29
N ILE A 126 -15.22 6.89 -4.89
CA ILE A 126 -13.90 6.68 -4.28
C ILE A 126 -13.98 6.81 -2.74
N PHE A 127 -13.39 5.85 -2.04
CA PHE A 127 -13.20 5.91 -0.59
C PHE A 127 -11.77 6.34 -0.24
N ILE A 128 -11.66 7.24 0.73
CA ILE A 128 -10.39 7.76 1.27
C ILE A 128 -10.44 7.86 2.78
N ASP A 129 -9.29 7.72 3.43
CA ASP A 129 -9.11 8.10 4.84
C ASP A 129 -8.44 9.48 4.92
N PRO A 130 -9.19 10.55 5.24
CA PRO A 130 -8.65 11.90 5.26
C PRO A 130 -7.64 12.13 6.40
N SER A 131 -7.58 11.25 7.40
CA SER A 131 -6.64 11.37 8.51
C SER A 131 -5.20 11.02 8.12
N THR A 132 -5.04 10.23 7.05
CA THR A 132 -3.73 9.78 6.53
C THR A 132 -3.35 10.44 5.21
N LEU A 133 -4.33 11.01 4.49
CA LEU A 133 -4.14 11.59 3.18
C LEU A 133 -3.58 13.01 3.27
N ASN A 134 -2.53 13.32 2.47
CA ASN A 134 -2.02 14.68 2.43
C ASN A 134 -3.02 15.67 1.81
N ALA A 135 -2.97 16.93 2.26
CA ALA A 135 -3.95 17.95 1.88
C ALA A 135 -3.98 18.27 0.38
N ASN A 136 -2.87 18.06 -0.34
CA ASN A 136 -2.82 18.32 -1.78
C ASN A 136 -3.61 17.29 -2.57
N VAL A 137 -3.40 15.99 -2.28
CA VAL A 137 -4.17 14.91 -2.91
C VAL A 137 -5.63 14.98 -2.51
N TYR A 138 -5.95 15.31 -1.24
CA TYR A 138 -7.32 15.51 -0.80
C TYR A 138 -8.05 16.60 -1.60
N LYS A 139 -7.43 17.78 -1.73
CA LYS A 139 -7.98 18.89 -2.54
C LYS A 139 -8.14 18.51 -4.00
N TYR A 140 -7.18 17.76 -4.54
CA TYR A 140 -7.24 17.29 -5.92
C TYR A 140 -8.43 16.35 -6.16
N ILE A 141 -8.61 15.35 -5.29
CA ILE A 141 -9.76 14.45 -5.34
C ILE A 141 -11.08 15.23 -5.27
N CYS A 142 -11.22 16.14 -4.31
CA CYS A 142 -12.42 16.96 -4.17
C CYS A 142 -12.68 17.89 -5.37
N GLY A 143 -11.65 18.22 -6.15
CA GLY A 143 -11.76 19.02 -7.37
C GLY A 143 -12.10 18.22 -8.64
N CYS A 144 -11.72 16.93 -8.69
CA CYS A 144 -11.92 16.07 -9.85
C CYS A 144 -13.24 15.28 -9.80
N PHE A 145 -13.68 14.88 -8.60
CA PHE A 145 -14.86 14.04 -8.44
C PHE A 145 -16.12 14.88 -8.25
N VAL A 146 -17.25 14.41 -8.80
CA VAL A 146 -18.54 15.04 -8.60
C VAL A 146 -18.98 14.99 -7.14
N ASP A 147 -19.86 15.93 -6.76
CA ASP A 147 -20.42 15.99 -5.42
C ASP A 147 -21.05 14.64 -5.02
N GLY A 148 -20.63 14.13 -3.87
CA GLY A 148 -21.13 12.85 -3.35
C GLY A 148 -20.39 11.61 -3.87
N ALA A 149 -19.45 11.73 -4.80
CA ALA A 149 -18.61 10.59 -5.25
C ALA A 149 -17.43 10.30 -4.32
N VAL A 150 -17.06 11.23 -3.44
CA VAL A 150 -15.99 11.03 -2.46
C VAL A 150 -16.59 10.58 -1.13
N ARG A 151 -16.14 9.45 -0.62
CA ARG A 151 -16.51 8.92 0.70
C ARG A 151 -15.30 8.96 1.62
N CYS A 152 -15.49 9.56 2.77
CA CYS A 152 -14.47 9.70 3.80
C CYS A 152 -14.78 8.79 5.00
N GLY A 153 -13.77 8.11 5.52
CA GLY A 153 -13.90 7.27 6.70
C GLY A 153 -12.57 6.70 7.15
N THR A 154 -12.57 5.97 8.23
CA THR A 154 -11.38 5.25 8.69
C THR A 154 -11.11 4.06 7.79
N SER A 155 -9.85 3.88 7.40
CA SER A 155 -9.43 2.77 6.55
C SER A 155 -9.80 1.41 7.16
N PRO A 156 -10.42 0.50 6.37
CA PRO A 156 -10.74 -0.85 6.84
C PRO A 156 -9.48 -1.67 7.10
N VAL A 157 -8.35 -1.32 6.47
CA VAL A 157 -7.08 -2.03 6.59
C VAL A 157 -6.53 -1.96 8.01
N ILE A 158 -6.78 -0.87 8.75
CA ILE A 158 -6.32 -0.71 10.13
C ILE A 158 -6.80 -1.87 11.01
N LEU A 159 -8.08 -2.21 10.92
CA LEU A 159 -8.66 -3.28 11.74
C LEU A 159 -8.17 -4.66 11.29
N GLU A 160 -8.16 -4.93 9.99
CA GLU A 160 -7.71 -6.20 9.44
C GLU A 160 -6.24 -6.48 9.78
N LYS A 161 -5.37 -5.50 9.58
CA LYS A 161 -3.95 -5.56 9.95
C LYS A 161 -3.72 -5.75 11.46
N SER A 162 -4.66 -5.33 12.31
CA SER A 162 -4.54 -5.46 13.76
C SER A 162 -4.60 -6.92 14.21
N VAL A 163 -5.28 -7.77 13.45
CA VAL A 163 -5.38 -9.22 13.71
C VAL A 163 -4.17 -9.92 13.08
N LYS A 164 -3.22 -10.32 13.93
CA LYS A 164 -1.95 -10.90 13.46
C LYS A 164 -2.11 -12.36 13.05
N THR A 165 -1.46 -12.74 11.96
CA THR A 165 -1.34 -14.14 11.53
C THR A 165 -0.43 -14.93 12.46
N SER A 166 -0.45 -16.26 12.35
CA SER A 166 0.47 -17.13 13.11
C SER A 166 1.94 -16.87 12.76
N SER A 167 2.25 -16.59 11.49
CA SER A 167 3.59 -16.25 11.03
C SER A 167 4.06 -14.92 11.61
N GLU A 168 3.24 -13.88 11.54
CA GLU A 168 3.53 -12.57 12.16
C GLU A 168 3.76 -12.69 13.68
N ILE A 169 2.93 -13.48 14.39
CA ILE A 169 3.09 -13.72 15.83
C ILE A 169 4.41 -14.43 16.13
N SER A 170 4.76 -15.43 15.31
CA SER A 170 6.03 -16.16 15.47
C SER A 170 7.24 -15.26 15.29
N GLN A 171 7.22 -14.42 14.24
CA GLN A 171 8.30 -13.45 13.99
C GLN A 171 8.41 -12.40 15.10
N MET A 172 7.29 -11.87 15.55
CA MET A 172 7.26 -10.92 16.68
C MET A 172 7.89 -11.52 17.94
N ARG A 173 7.57 -12.77 18.28
CA ARG A 173 8.15 -13.44 19.44
C ARG A 173 9.66 -13.60 19.30
N GLN A 174 10.13 -13.99 18.11
CA GLN A 174 11.57 -14.13 17.85
C GLN A 174 12.28 -12.78 17.96
N THR A 175 11.70 -11.73 17.35
CA THR A 175 12.26 -10.37 17.42
C THR A 175 12.40 -9.88 18.86
N TYR A 176 11.39 -10.10 19.72
CA TYR A 176 11.47 -9.73 21.14
C TYR A 176 12.55 -10.50 21.90
N ILE A 177 12.80 -11.77 21.56
CA ILE A 177 13.90 -12.55 22.16
C ILE A 177 15.24 -11.95 21.73
N ASP A 178 15.41 -11.66 20.43
CA ASP A 178 16.66 -11.12 19.89
C ASP A 178 16.95 -9.71 20.45
N ASP A 179 15.93 -8.87 20.58
CA ASP A 179 16.02 -7.55 21.19
C ASP A 179 16.41 -7.65 22.67
N GLY A 180 15.78 -8.56 23.42
CA GLY A 180 16.13 -8.82 24.83
C GLY A 180 17.57 -9.27 24.98
N VAL A 181 18.07 -10.16 24.11
CA VAL A 181 19.47 -10.58 24.11
C VAL A 181 20.42 -9.42 23.79
N ALA A 182 20.04 -8.54 22.85
CA ALA A 182 20.83 -7.35 22.52
C ALA A 182 20.92 -6.39 23.72
N MET A 183 19.80 -6.16 24.41
CA MET A 183 19.77 -5.34 25.63
C MET A 183 20.62 -5.91 26.76
N GLU A 184 20.53 -7.20 27.03
CA GLU A 184 21.37 -7.87 28.06
C GLU A 184 22.88 -7.79 27.75
N ARG A 185 23.25 -7.78 26.48
CA ARG A 185 24.66 -7.63 26.05
C ARG A 185 25.15 -6.18 26.11
N PHE A 186 24.26 -5.23 26.05
CA PHE A 186 24.57 -3.79 26.12
C PHE A 186 24.75 -3.32 27.57
N LEU A 187 24.04 -3.90 28.54
CA LEU A 187 24.09 -3.58 29.96
C LEU A 187 25.29 -4.25 30.63
#